data_62b410c2c31c14a484c0a213177683bf
#
_entry.id   62b410c2c31c14a484c0a213177683bf
#
_cell.length_a   1.000
_cell.length_b   1.000
_cell.length_c   1.000
_cell.angle_alpha   90.00
_cell.angle_beta   90.00
_cell.angle_gamma   90.00
#
_symmetry.space_group_name_H-M   'P 1'
#
loop_
_entity.id
_entity.type
_entity.pdbx_description
1 polymer ?
#
loop_
_entity_poly.entity_id
_entity_poly.type
_entity_poly.pdbx_seq_one_letter_code
_entity_poly.pdbx_strand_id
1 'polypeptide(L)'
;MSDSPGLTFYFRDGCHLCEDMWQQLQELRLERPFEVHRVDVDGDPGLVDKYGYLVPVLASGEELLCHYYLDLKALNDYLDRTR
;
A
#
# COMPACT_ATOMS: atom_id res chain seq x y z
N MET A 1 22.15 -4.23 -3.56
CA MET A 1 21.01 -3.59 -2.91
C MET A 1 20.10 -2.94 -3.91
N SER A 2 18.81 -3.11 -3.68
CA SER A 2 17.83 -2.51 -4.56
C SER A 2 17.57 -1.06 -4.12
N ASP A 3 17.59 -0.15 -5.07
CA ASP A 3 17.24 1.25 -4.81
C ASP A 3 15.80 1.54 -5.17
N SER A 4 15.03 0.50 -5.57
CA SER A 4 13.64 0.67 -5.91
C SER A 4 12.80 0.94 -4.67
N PRO A 5 11.85 1.89 -4.74
CA PRO A 5 10.93 2.11 -3.62
C PRO A 5 10.14 0.84 -3.32
N GLY A 6 10.11 0.45 -2.05
CA GLY A 6 9.39 -0.73 -1.62
C GLY A 6 8.18 -0.36 -0.79
N LEU A 7 7.01 -0.76 -1.28
CA LEU A 7 5.74 -0.49 -0.61
C LEU A 7 5.06 -1.78 -0.21
N THR A 8 4.28 -1.72 0.86
CA THR A 8 3.47 -2.84 1.31
C THR A 8 2.00 -2.41 1.28
N PHE A 9 1.19 -3.23 0.67
CA PHE A 9 -0.25 -3.00 0.55
C PHE A 9 -0.97 -4.02 1.43
N TYR A 10 -1.53 -3.55 2.55
CA TYR A 10 -2.26 -4.41 3.47
C TYR A 10 -3.73 -4.41 3.11
N PHE A 11 -4.31 -5.60 3.01
CA PHE A 11 -5.69 -5.77 2.55
C PHE A 11 -6.38 -6.91 3.29
N ARG A 12 -7.68 -7.06 3.06
CA ARG A 12 -8.47 -8.21 3.49
C ARG A 12 -9.33 -8.67 2.33
N ASP A 13 -9.72 -9.95 2.35
CA ASP A 13 -10.67 -10.47 1.39
C ASP A 13 -12.03 -9.81 1.58
N GLY A 14 -12.74 -9.61 0.48
CA GLY A 14 -14.09 -9.03 0.53
C GLY A 14 -14.12 -7.55 0.79
N CYS A 15 -12.99 -6.87 0.62
CA CYS A 15 -12.87 -5.44 0.89
C CYS A 15 -12.89 -4.66 -0.42
N HIS A 16 -14.02 -3.98 -0.70
CA HIS A 16 -14.16 -3.22 -1.94
C HIS A 16 -13.14 -2.10 -2.05
N LEU A 17 -12.90 -1.38 -0.97
CA LEU A 17 -11.91 -0.31 -0.98
C LEU A 17 -10.50 -0.84 -1.26
N CYS A 18 -10.23 -2.06 -0.77
CA CYS A 18 -8.95 -2.71 -1.03
C CYS A 18 -8.79 -3.01 -2.52
N GLU A 19 -9.84 -3.53 -3.13
CA GLU A 19 -9.81 -3.83 -4.57
C GLU A 19 -9.63 -2.56 -5.39
N ASP A 20 -10.33 -1.49 -5.02
CA ASP A 20 -10.23 -0.22 -5.72
C ASP A 20 -8.82 0.35 -5.63
N MET A 21 -8.24 0.36 -4.44
CA MET A 21 -6.90 0.91 -4.26
C MET A 21 -5.87 0.07 -5.00
N TRP A 22 -5.99 -1.26 -4.95
CA TRP A 22 -5.06 -2.14 -5.64
C TRP A 22 -5.08 -1.87 -7.15
N GLN A 23 -6.27 -1.72 -7.73
CA GLN A 23 -6.38 -1.44 -9.15
C GLN A 23 -5.75 -0.09 -9.49
N GLN A 24 -5.98 0.92 -8.68
CA GLN A 24 -5.36 2.24 -8.89
C GLN A 24 -3.85 2.15 -8.84
N LEU A 25 -3.31 1.36 -7.91
CA LEU A 25 -1.86 1.17 -7.82
C LEU A 25 -1.30 0.51 -9.07
N GLN A 26 -2.01 -0.49 -9.62
CA GLN A 26 -1.55 -1.15 -10.83
C GLN A 26 -1.51 -0.19 -12.01
N GLU A 27 -2.51 0.69 -12.11
CA GLU A 27 -2.55 1.68 -13.19
C GLU A 27 -1.40 2.68 -13.05
N LEU A 28 -1.11 3.12 -11.84
CA LEU A 28 -0.03 4.07 -11.60
C LEU A 28 1.34 3.46 -11.90
N ARG A 29 1.49 2.16 -11.67
CA ARG A 29 2.76 1.49 -11.95
C ARG A 29 3.10 1.47 -13.43
N LEU A 30 2.12 1.60 -14.29
CA LEU A 30 2.37 1.70 -15.72
C LEU A 30 3.02 3.02 -16.09
N GLU A 31 2.72 4.06 -15.34
CA GLU A 31 3.27 5.39 -15.61
C GLU A 31 4.57 5.63 -14.86
N ARG A 32 4.65 5.12 -13.64
CA ARG A 32 5.81 5.34 -12.77
C ARG A 32 6.11 4.06 -12.00
N PRO A 33 7.10 3.26 -12.44
CA PRO A 33 7.34 1.95 -11.84
C PRO A 33 7.73 2.03 -10.37
N PHE A 34 7.14 1.15 -9.57
CA PHE A 34 7.53 0.93 -8.18
C PHE A 34 7.13 -0.48 -7.79
N GLU A 35 7.73 -0.97 -6.71
CA GLU A 35 7.39 -2.30 -6.20
C GLU A 35 6.38 -2.17 -5.08
N VAL A 36 5.41 -3.09 -5.07
CA VAL A 36 4.43 -3.15 -4.01
C VAL A 36 4.13 -4.62 -3.72
N HIS A 37 4.21 -4.99 -2.44
CA HIS A 37 3.91 -6.34 -1.97
C HIS A 37 2.55 -6.34 -1.31
N ARG A 38 1.76 -7.36 -1.61
CA ARG A 38 0.44 -7.53 -1.02
C ARG A 38 0.55 -8.39 0.22
N VAL A 39 -0.09 -7.95 1.29
CA VAL A 39 -0.12 -8.71 2.55
C VAL A 39 -1.56 -8.76 3.05
N ASP A 40 -2.08 -9.98 3.21
CA ASP A 40 -3.41 -10.19 3.76
C ASP A 40 -3.30 -10.11 5.29
N VAL A 41 -3.96 -9.11 5.88
CA VAL A 41 -3.85 -8.92 7.33
C VAL A 41 -4.43 -10.07 8.12
N ASP A 42 -5.39 -10.81 7.56
CA ASP A 42 -5.99 -11.93 8.26
C ASP A 42 -5.04 -13.12 8.41
N GLY A 43 -3.91 -13.10 7.73
CA GLY A 43 -2.89 -14.13 7.89
C GLY A 43 -2.02 -13.95 9.13
N ASP A 44 -2.18 -12.84 9.87
CA ASP A 44 -1.34 -12.54 11.04
C ASP A 44 -2.15 -11.74 12.05
N PRO A 45 -2.39 -12.30 13.26
CA PRO A 45 -3.17 -11.59 14.30
C PRO A 45 -2.60 -10.21 14.66
N GLY A 46 -1.29 -10.05 14.64
CA GLY A 46 -0.68 -8.76 14.91
C GLY A 46 -1.02 -7.73 13.87
N LEU A 47 -1.15 -8.14 12.61
CA LEU A 47 -1.55 -7.23 11.54
C LEU A 47 -3.03 -6.89 11.64
N VAL A 48 -3.88 -7.84 12.05
CA VAL A 48 -5.29 -7.55 12.29
C VAL A 48 -5.42 -6.46 13.35
N ASP A 49 -4.66 -6.58 14.43
CA ASP A 49 -4.70 -5.59 15.49
C ASP A 49 -4.22 -4.23 15.01
N LYS A 50 -3.19 -4.21 14.18
CA LYS A 50 -2.57 -2.97 13.75
C LYS A 50 -3.33 -2.28 12.61
N TYR A 51 -3.80 -3.06 11.64
CA TYR A 51 -4.36 -2.53 10.40
C TYR A 51 -5.76 -3.01 10.05
N GLY A 52 -6.30 -3.97 10.83
CA GLY A 52 -7.55 -4.63 10.45
C GLY A 52 -8.72 -3.69 10.19
N TYR A 53 -8.78 -2.57 10.88
CA TYR A 53 -9.85 -1.59 10.72
C TYR A 53 -9.46 -0.44 9.79
N LEU A 54 -8.23 -0.46 9.28
CA LEU A 54 -7.72 0.62 8.44
C LEU A 54 -7.57 0.20 6.99
N VAL A 55 -7.67 -1.10 6.70
CA VAL A 55 -7.45 -1.56 5.32
C VAL A 55 -8.39 -0.89 4.34
N PRO A 56 -7.93 -0.61 3.13
CA PRO A 56 -6.57 -0.84 2.64
C PRO A 56 -5.56 0.15 3.23
N VAL A 57 -4.36 -0.36 3.50
CA VAL A 57 -3.26 0.46 4.01
C VAL A 57 -2.09 0.36 3.03
N LEU A 58 -1.54 1.50 2.67
CA LEU A 58 -0.32 1.56 1.88
C LEU A 58 0.78 2.13 2.76
N ALA A 59 1.85 1.39 2.92
CA ALA A 59 2.92 1.76 3.84
C ALA A 59 4.29 1.42 3.27
N SER A 60 5.31 2.09 3.79
CA SER A 60 6.69 1.75 3.52
C SER A 60 7.37 1.54 4.86
N GLY A 61 7.68 0.29 5.18
CA GLY A 61 8.19 -0.03 6.50
C GLY A 61 7.14 0.35 7.54
N GLU A 62 7.52 1.23 8.46
CA GLU A 62 6.60 1.69 9.49
C GLU A 62 5.90 3.01 9.14
N GLU A 63 6.24 3.58 7.99
CA GLU A 63 5.61 4.82 7.56
C GLU A 63 4.31 4.51 6.83
N LEU A 64 3.18 4.91 7.41
CA LEU A 64 1.88 4.74 6.78
C LEU A 64 1.66 5.91 5.83
N LEU A 65 1.46 5.61 4.55
CA LEU A 65 1.25 6.66 3.54
C LEU A 65 -0.21 7.04 3.43
N CYS A 66 -1.10 6.05 3.41
CA CYS A 66 -2.53 6.32 3.33
C CYS A 66 -3.31 5.08 3.72
N HIS A 67 -4.60 5.27 4.00
CA HIS A 67 -5.50 4.16 4.29
C HIS A 67 -6.90 4.54 3.81
N TYR A 68 -7.75 3.54 3.60
CA TYR A 68 -9.10 3.62 3.02
C TYR A 68 -9.08 4.07 1.57
N TYR A 69 -8.44 5.19 1.27
CA TYR A 69 -8.41 5.76 -0.08
C TYR A 69 -6.99 6.12 -0.44
N LEU A 70 -6.67 5.97 -1.72
CA LEU A 70 -5.32 6.29 -2.19
C LEU A 70 -5.09 7.80 -2.16
N ASP A 71 -4.01 8.19 -1.52
CA ASP A 71 -3.56 9.58 -1.47
C ASP A 71 -2.42 9.73 -2.48
N LEU A 72 -2.75 10.26 -3.66
CA LEU A 72 -1.77 10.40 -4.73
C LEU A 72 -0.61 11.31 -4.36
N LYS A 73 -0.90 12.36 -3.60
CA LYS A 73 0.16 13.27 -3.20
C LYS A 73 1.15 12.57 -2.27
N ALA A 74 0.64 11.83 -1.29
CA ALA A 74 1.51 11.10 -0.37
C ALA A 74 2.36 10.07 -1.11
N LEU A 75 1.77 9.35 -2.05
CA LEU A 75 2.50 8.36 -2.83
C LEU A 75 3.57 9.01 -3.69
N ASN A 76 3.21 10.06 -4.42
CA ASN A 76 4.18 10.73 -5.29
C ASN A 76 5.30 11.37 -4.49
N ASP A 77 4.99 11.97 -3.34
CA ASP A 77 6.02 12.53 -2.48
C ASP A 77 6.99 11.45 -1.99
N TYR A 78 6.45 10.28 -1.63
CA TYR A 78 7.28 9.16 -1.21
C TYR A 78 8.19 8.70 -2.35
N LEU A 79 7.63 8.52 -3.54
CA LEU A 79 8.42 8.07 -4.69
C LEU A 79 9.50 9.07 -5.06
N ASP A 80 9.22 10.36 -4.91
CA ASP A 80 10.21 11.39 -5.19
C ASP A 80 11.35 11.37 -4.17
N ARG A 81 11.04 11.08 -2.90
CA ARG A 81 12.05 11.02 -1.85
C ARG A 81 12.98 9.82 -1.99
N THR A 82 12.48 8.74 -2.54
CA THR A 82 13.19 7.46 -2.54
C THR A 82 13.89 7.15 -3.85
N ARG A 83 14.06 8.11 -4.70
CA ARG A 83 14.75 7.93 -5.98
C ARG A 83 16.24 7.74 -5.82
#